data_da6e966d5b20d0576ec79ee5e508db03
#
_entry.id   da6e966d5b20d0576ec79ee5e508db03
#
_cell.length_a   1.000
_cell.length_b   1.000
_cell.length_c   1.000
_cell.angle_alpha   90.00
_cell.angle_beta   90.00
_cell.angle_gamma   90.00
#
_symmetry.space_group_name_H-M   'P 1'
#
loop_
_entity.id
_entity.type
_entity.pdbx_description
1 polymer ?
#
loop_
_entity_poly.entity_id
_entity_poly.type
_entity_poly.pdbx_seq_one_letter_code
_entity_poly.pdbx_strand_id
1 'polypeptide(L)'
;MANLLIDDDAVTVSLSVIEKAEALHGDVRVPRTAVVRVRAVPDGMAEVHGLRMPGTGFPGVIMVGTWRDSEGVTFAVCHGRRPAVVLDLAGQAYDRLVVTVDNPEEAVASLP
;
A
#
# COMPACT_ATOMS: atom_id res chain seq x y z
N MET A 1 5.21 1.52 12.21
CA MET A 1 5.16 1.65 10.74
C MET A 1 4.81 0.31 10.13
N ALA A 2 4.03 0.32 9.06
CA ALA A 2 3.61 -0.93 8.43
C ALA A 2 4.80 -1.76 7.92
N ASN A 3 4.64 -3.05 7.95
CA ASN A 3 5.60 -3.98 7.36
C ASN A 3 4.97 -4.65 6.14
N LEU A 4 5.76 -4.79 5.09
CA LEU A 4 5.37 -5.56 3.92
C LEU A 4 6.01 -6.95 4.06
N LEU A 5 5.17 -7.95 4.26
CA LEU A 5 5.60 -9.33 4.46
C LEU A 5 5.31 -10.13 3.18
N ILE A 6 6.33 -10.70 2.60
CA ILE A 6 6.23 -11.48 1.36
C ILE A 6 6.66 -12.91 1.65
N ASP A 7 5.77 -13.86 1.41
CA ASP A 7 6.10 -15.27 1.47
C ASP A 7 5.73 -15.99 0.17
N ASP A 8 5.82 -17.31 0.14
CA ASP A 8 5.55 -18.07 -1.08
C ASP A 8 4.09 -18.01 -1.53
N ASP A 9 3.17 -17.75 -0.61
CA ASP A 9 1.73 -17.80 -0.86
C ASP A 9 1.07 -16.44 -0.92
N ALA A 10 1.60 -15.46 -0.17
CA ALA A 10 0.89 -14.20 0.02
C ALA A 10 1.82 -13.00 0.19
N VAL A 11 1.23 -11.84 -0.02
CA VAL A 11 1.81 -10.54 0.34
C VAL A 11 0.88 -9.92 1.38
N THR A 12 1.44 -9.53 2.52
CA THR A 12 0.68 -8.96 3.64
C THR A 12 1.21 -7.59 3.99
N VAL A 13 0.31 -6.60 4.04
CA VAL A 13 0.58 -5.29 4.64
C VAL A 13 0.17 -5.38 6.09
N SER A 14 1.15 -5.51 6.98
CA SER A 14 0.91 -5.65 8.42
C SER A 14 0.93 -4.26 9.07
N LEU A 15 -0.19 -3.87 9.65
CA LEU A 15 -0.38 -2.54 10.24
C LEU A 15 -0.11 -2.55 11.75
N SER A 16 0.46 -1.46 12.25
CA SER A 16 0.51 -1.21 13.69
C SER A 16 -0.90 -0.93 14.21
N VAL A 17 -1.07 -0.97 15.54
CA VAL A 17 -2.37 -0.67 16.18
C VAL A 17 -2.84 0.74 15.80
N ILE A 18 -1.94 1.72 15.79
CA ILE A 18 -2.26 3.10 15.43
C ILE A 18 -2.67 3.17 13.96
N GLU A 19 -1.94 2.50 13.07
CA GLU A 19 -2.27 2.46 11.64
C GLU A 19 -3.62 1.81 11.37
N LYS A 20 -3.98 0.76 12.11
CA LYS A 20 -5.32 0.13 12.01
C LYS A 20 -6.42 1.13 12.38
N ALA A 21 -6.20 1.93 13.40
CA ALA A 21 -7.15 2.97 13.80
C ALA A 21 -7.21 4.08 12.75
N GLU A 22 -6.08 4.52 12.23
CA GLU A 22 -6.00 5.58 11.21
C GLU A 22 -6.67 5.16 9.90
N ALA A 23 -6.50 3.90 9.50
CA ALA A 23 -7.08 3.35 8.29
C ALA A 23 -8.55 2.92 8.45
N LEU A 24 -9.01 2.71 9.68
CA LEU A 24 -10.26 2.02 10.00
C LEU A 24 -10.30 0.65 9.32
N HIS A 25 -9.15 -0.05 9.35
CA HIS A 25 -8.95 -1.30 8.63
C HIS A 25 -7.89 -2.15 9.33
N GLY A 26 -7.99 -3.47 9.18
CA GLY A 26 -6.96 -4.40 9.64
C GLY A 26 -5.87 -4.60 8.59
N ASP A 27 -5.03 -5.60 8.82
CA ASP A 27 -3.99 -5.98 7.87
C ASP A 27 -4.61 -6.34 6.52
N VAL A 28 -3.88 -6.07 5.46
CA VAL A 28 -4.29 -6.43 4.10
C VAL A 28 -3.41 -7.57 3.60
N ARG A 29 -4.04 -8.69 3.26
CA ARG A 29 -3.36 -9.87 2.74
C ARG A 29 -3.93 -10.23 1.38
N VAL A 30 -3.06 -10.41 0.39
CA VAL A 30 -3.46 -10.83 -0.95
C VAL A 30 -2.64 -12.05 -1.38
N PRO A 31 -3.20 -12.93 -2.22
CA PRO A 31 -2.41 -14.00 -2.80
C PRO A 31 -1.24 -13.42 -3.60
N ARG A 32 -0.06 -14.04 -3.49
CA ARG A 32 1.11 -13.58 -4.27
C ARG A 32 0.82 -13.59 -5.78
N THR A 33 0.02 -14.54 -6.24
CA THR A 33 -0.39 -14.65 -7.65
C THR A 33 -1.28 -13.50 -8.12
N ALA A 34 -1.88 -12.75 -7.22
CA ALA A 34 -2.70 -11.58 -7.55
C ALA A 34 -1.86 -10.35 -7.90
N VAL A 35 -0.57 -10.35 -7.57
CA VAL A 35 0.33 -9.23 -7.85
C VAL A 35 0.74 -9.30 -9.32
N VAL A 36 0.33 -8.30 -10.10
CA VAL A 36 0.63 -8.26 -11.54
C VAL A 36 1.79 -7.34 -11.88
N ARG A 37 2.11 -6.40 -10.99
CA ARG A 37 3.21 -5.47 -11.19
C ARG A 37 3.71 -4.94 -9.85
N VAL A 38 5.03 -4.76 -9.73
CA VAL A 38 5.69 -4.21 -8.55
C VAL A 38 6.62 -3.09 -8.99
N ARG A 39 6.53 -1.94 -8.34
CA ARG A 39 7.40 -0.79 -8.63
C ARG A 39 7.93 -0.19 -7.35
N ALA A 40 9.20 0.22 -7.36
CA ALA A 40 9.75 1.11 -6.35
C ALA A 40 9.59 2.55 -6.82
N VAL A 41 9.08 3.43 -5.97
CA VAL A 41 8.85 4.83 -6.29
C VAL A 41 9.51 5.73 -5.23
N PRO A 42 9.97 6.93 -5.61
CA PRO A 42 10.65 7.82 -4.66
C PRO A 42 9.71 8.50 -3.67
N ASP A 43 8.43 8.62 -4.00
CA ASP A 43 7.42 9.26 -3.15
C ASP A 43 6.09 8.51 -3.28
N GLY A 44 5.77 7.71 -2.24
CA GLY A 44 4.54 6.93 -2.23
C GLY A 44 3.28 7.80 -2.27
N MET A 45 3.30 8.96 -1.64
CA MET A 45 2.13 9.85 -1.60
C MET A 45 1.75 10.37 -3.00
N ALA A 46 2.72 10.53 -3.89
CA ALA A 46 2.47 10.95 -5.27
C ALA A 46 1.70 9.90 -6.08
N GLU A 47 1.68 8.65 -5.60
CA GLU A 47 1.00 7.54 -6.25
C GLU A 47 -0.45 7.34 -5.76
N VAL A 48 -0.89 8.12 -4.78
CA VAL A 48 -2.23 7.99 -4.17
C VAL A 48 -3.12 9.10 -4.68
N HIS A 49 -4.19 8.72 -5.37
CA HIS A 49 -5.10 9.66 -6.03
C HIS A 49 -6.55 9.34 -5.68
N GLY A 50 -7.40 10.35 -5.83
CA GLY A 50 -8.84 10.19 -5.74
C GLY A 50 -9.42 10.64 -4.42
N LEU A 51 -10.65 10.17 -4.15
CA LEU A 51 -11.37 10.49 -2.93
C LEU A 51 -10.96 9.55 -1.82
N ARG A 52 -10.68 10.13 -0.66
CA ARG A 52 -10.45 9.35 0.55
C ARG A 52 -11.76 8.70 0.99
N MET A 53 -11.71 7.40 1.12
CA MET A 53 -12.75 6.58 1.76
C MET A 53 -12.42 6.54 3.26
N PRO A 54 -12.70 5.47 4.04
CA PRO A 54 -12.21 5.49 5.42
C PRO A 54 -10.69 5.59 5.46
N GLY A 55 -10.19 6.48 6.33
CA GLY A 55 -8.77 6.65 6.48
C GLY A 55 -8.36 8.03 6.93
N THR A 56 -7.05 8.21 7.12
CA THR A 56 -6.42 9.46 7.56
C THR A 56 -5.56 10.01 6.42
N GLY A 57 -5.73 11.28 6.08
CA GLY A 57 -4.94 11.93 5.03
C GLY A 57 -4.57 13.35 5.37
N PHE A 58 -3.26 13.58 5.60
CA PHE A 58 -2.65 14.90 5.68
C PHE A 58 -1.50 14.91 4.66
N PRO A 59 -1.67 15.56 3.50
CA PRO A 59 -0.64 15.55 2.47
C PRO A 59 0.73 15.98 3.01
N GLY A 60 1.76 15.21 2.65
CA GLY A 60 3.12 15.42 3.11
C GLY A 60 3.44 14.83 4.49
N VAL A 61 2.43 14.44 5.25
CA VAL A 61 2.59 13.91 6.63
C VAL A 61 2.18 12.46 6.71
N ILE A 62 0.92 12.13 6.40
CA ILE A 62 0.40 10.78 6.54
C ILE A 62 -0.77 10.55 5.58
N MET A 63 -0.79 9.37 4.94
CA MET A 63 -1.92 8.89 4.17
C MET A 63 -2.07 7.40 4.47
N VAL A 64 -3.01 7.04 5.34
CA VAL A 64 -3.26 5.66 5.76
C VAL A 64 -4.74 5.35 5.62
N GLY A 65 -5.09 4.47 4.70
CA GLY A 65 -6.46 4.07 4.43
C GLY A 65 -6.72 3.78 2.97
N THR A 66 -7.95 4.06 2.55
CA THR A 66 -8.45 3.71 1.23
C THR A 66 -8.77 4.96 0.40
N TRP A 67 -8.34 4.96 -0.85
CA TRP A 67 -8.65 6.01 -1.83
C TRP A 67 -9.28 5.38 -3.07
N ARG A 68 -10.23 6.08 -3.65
CA ARG A 68 -10.92 5.63 -4.86
C ARG A 68 -10.93 6.72 -5.92
N ASP A 69 -10.61 6.34 -7.16
CA ASP A 69 -10.74 7.20 -8.33
C ASP A 69 -11.31 6.39 -9.51
N SER A 70 -11.29 6.97 -10.71
CA SER A 70 -11.81 6.32 -11.91
C SER A 70 -10.99 5.09 -12.33
N GLU A 71 -9.77 4.94 -11.84
CA GLU A 71 -8.89 3.81 -12.17
C GLU A 71 -9.00 2.66 -11.18
N GLY A 72 -9.64 2.89 -10.04
CA GLY A 72 -9.86 1.83 -9.06
C GLY A 72 -9.68 2.26 -7.62
N VAL A 73 -9.39 1.27 -6.77
CA VAL A 73 -9.30 1.41 -5.33
C VAL A 73 -7.88 1.16 -4.88
N THR A 74 -7.31 2.11 -4.14
CA THR A 74 -5.96 2.02 -3.60
C THR A 74 -6.01 1.95 -2.08
N PHE A 75 -5.29 0.99 -1.50
CA PHE A 75 -5.00 0.97 -0.07
C PHE A 75 -3.59 1.52 0.11
N ALA A 76 -3.47 2.59 0.89
CA ALA A 76 -2.20 3.29 1.09
C ALA A 76 -1.80 3.30 2.55
N VAL A 77 -0.51 3.09 2.81
CA VAL A 77 0.11 3.31 4.11
C VAL A 77 1.39 4.10 3.87
N CYS A 78 1.24 5.42 3.81
CA CYS A 78 2.33 6.34 3.50
C CYS A 78 2.60 7.26 4.69
N HIS A 79 3.86 7.30 5.12
CA HIS A 79 4.34 8.15 6.19
C HIS A 79 5.39 9.12 5.63
N GLY A 80 5.04 10.39 5.49
CA GLY A 80 5.88 11.38 4.85
C GLY A 80 6.02 11.15 3.35
N ARG A 81 6.74 12.04 2.70
CA ARG A 81 7.07 11.88 1.28
C ARG A 81 8.35 11.08 1.18
N ARG A 82 8.20 9.76 1.17
CA ARG A 82 9.30 8.80 1.27
C ARG A 82 9.19 7.73 0.19
N PRO A 83 10.28 7.04 -0.10
CA PRO A 83 10.25 5.89 -0.98
C PRO A 83 9.22 4.85 -0.54
N ALA A 84 8.56 4.26 -1.51
CA ALA A 84 7.51 3.28 -1.28
C ALA A 84 7.52 2.21 -2.37
N VAL A 85 6.83 1.11 -2.09
CA VAL A 85 6.53 0.10 -3.09
C VAL A 85 5.08 0.26 -3.53
N VAL A 86 4.86 0.11 -4.83
CA VAL A 86 3.53 0.10 -5.44
C VAL A 86 3.28 -1.29 -6.01
N LEU A 87 2.19 -1.89 -5.58
CA LEU A 87 1.77 -3.22 -6.03
C LEU A 87 0.45 -3.09 -6.77
N ASP A 88 0.44 -3.41 -8.06
CA ASP A 88 -0.79 -3.48 -8.84
C ASP A 88 -1.35 -4.90 -8.73
N LEU A 89 -2.65 -5.02 -8.47
CA LEU A 89 -3.33 -6.27 -8.16
C LEU A 89 -4.42 -6.57 -9.18
N ALA A 90 -4.76 -7.85 -9.29
CA ALA A 90 -5.88 -8.32 -10.11
C ALA A 90 -6.81 -9.20 -9.28
N GLY A 91 -8.12 -9.00 -9.44
CA GLY A 91 -9.13 -9.86 -8.82
C GLY A 91 -9.23 -9.72 -7.30
N GLN A 92 -8.86 -8.58 -6.74
CA GLN A 92 -8.88 -8.31 -5.29
C GLN A 92 -9.79 -7.13 -4.98
N ALA A 93 -10.06 -6.93 -3.69
CA ALA A 93 -10.84 -5.78 -3.22
C ALA A 93 -10.14 -4.45 -3.50
N TYR A 94 -8.81 -4.46 -3.55
CA TYR A 94 -7.99 -3.32 -3.93
C TYR A 94 -7.33 -3.59 -5.27
N ASP A 95 -7.20 -2.54 -6.08
CA ASP A 95 -6.50 -2.59 -7.36
C ASP A 95 -5.02 -2.26 -7.19
N ARG A 96 -4.69 -1.55 -6.13
CA ARG A 96 -3.33 -1.10 -5.86
C ARG A 96 -3.06 -1.01 -4.36
N LEU A 97 -1.84 -1.36 -3.97
CA LEU A 97 -1.30 -1.11 -2.63
C LEU A 97 -0.11 -0.17 -2.75
N VAL A 98 -0.04 0.86 -1.90
CA VAL A 98 1.09 1.78 -1.83
C VAL A 98 1.58 1.81 -0.39
N VAL A 99 2.81 1.37 -0.15
CA VAL A 99 3.34 1.20 1.21
C VAL A 99 4.72 1.82 1.31
N THR A 100 4.89 2.77 2.24
CA THR A 100 6.19 3.31 2.60
C THR A 100 7.01 2.22 3.28
N VAL A 101 8.18 1.93 2.75
CA VAL A 101 9.13 0.95 3.30
C VAL A 101 10.55 1.51 3.21
N ASP A 102 11.45 1.00 4.06
CA ASP A 102 12.84 1.48 4.08
C ASP A 102 13.60 1.10 2.81
N ASN A 103 13.30 -0.06 2.25
CA ASN A 103 13.99 -0.56 1.06
C ASN A 103 13.00 -1.17 0.06
N PRO A 104 12.32 -0.33 -0.76
CA PRO A 104 11.35 -0.82 -1.74
C PRO A 104 11.96 -1.73 -2.80
N GLU A 105 13.26 -1.62 -3.05
CA GLU A 105 13.96 -2.47 -4.03
C GLU A 105 13.95 -3.95 -3.62
N GLU A 106 13.93 -4.26 -2.32
CA GLU A 106 13.80 -5.65 -1.85
C GLU A 106 12.49 -6.26 -2.29
N ALA A 107 11.39 -5.51 -2.22
CA ALA A 107 10.10 -5.99 -2.67
C ALA A 107 10.09 -6.24 -4.18
N VAL A 108 10.69 -5.34 -4.95
CA VAL A 108 10.81 -5.50 -6.41
C VAL A 108 11.61 -6.75 -6.75
N ALA A 109 12.70 -7.00 -6.01
CA ALA A 109 13.54 -8.19 -6.22
C ALA A 109 12.84 -9.50 -5.81
N SER A 110 11.91 -9.45 -4.85
CA SER A 110 11.24 -10.62 -4.29
C SER A 110 9.97 -11.02 -5.06
N LEU A 111 9.40 -10.11 -5.83
CA LEU A 111 8.13 -10.33 -6.55
C LEU A 111 8.35 -10.33 -8.06
N PRO A 112 7.51 -11.07 -8.81
CA PRO A 112 7.62 -11.10 -10.27
C PRO A 112 7.31 -9.75 -10.89
#